data_e5097db74591fce78e04a9ce12dd4b4b
#
_entry.id   e5097db74591fce78e04a9ce12dd4b4b
#
_cell.length_a   1.000
_cell.length_b   1.000
_cell.length_c   1.000
_cell.angle_alpha   90.00
_cell.angle_beta   90.00
_cell.angle_gamma   90.00
#
_symmetry.space_group_name_H-M   'P 1'
#
loop_
_entity.id
_entity.type
_entity.pdbx_description
1 polymer ?
#
loop_
_entity_poly.entity_id
_entity_poly.type
_entity_poly.pdbx_seq_one_letter_code
_entity_poly.pdbx_strand_id
1 'polypeptide(L)'
;MLAGFENEEVVMISARQLPRRDAKPDEALVREFNYPAGGFVRSKEDIPRLGIKAYFFSDVCSAYRRDFFEDIGGFESPLLTNEDMLMAARALRAGYKIGYCATAQVYHSHNYTFKQQYKRNFDVAVFMETYKDEIKCDGTTGEGIRMVLFIEKKLLKQFKIGAAVHCIFDSAAKFLGNRAGRKWKRKNA
;
A
#
# COMPACT_ATOMS: atom_id res chain seq x y z
N MET A 1 5.81 -7.61 17.08
CA MET A 1 5.77 -6.16 16.75
C MET A 1 6.41 -5.30 17.82
N LEU A 2 6.11 -5.49 19.11
CA LEU A 2 6.60 -4.59 20.17
C LEU A 2 8.13 -4.45 20.23
N ALA A 3 8.88 -5.53 20.02
CA ALA A 3 10.35 -5.47 19.94
C ALA A 3 10.90 -4.51 18.86
N GLY A 4 10.14 -4.21 17.82
CA GLY A 4 10.57 -3.24 16.81
C GLY A 4 10.60 -1.79 17.32
N PHE A 5 9.96 -1.51 18.45
CA PHE A 5 10.01 -0.22 19.12
C PHE A 5 11.18 -0.06 20.12
N GLU A 6 12.07 -1.05 20.25
CA GLU A 6 13.34 -0.89 20.96
C GLU A 6 14.21 0.19 20.30
N ASN A 7 14.07 0.37 18.99
CA ASN A 7 14.59 1.56 18.31
C ASN A 7 13.60 2.73 18.50
N GLU A 8 14.01 3.73 19.28
CA GLU A 8 13.17 4.88 19.64
C GLU A 8 12.76 5.73 18.44
N GLU A 9 13.50 5.71 17.33
CA GLU A 9 13.17 6.41 16.09
C GLU A 9 12.02 5.74 15.32
N VAL A 10 11.70 4.48 15.61
CA VAL A 10 10.58 3.76 14.98
C VAL A 10 9.29 4.12 15.70
N VAL A 11 8.39 4.82 15.01
CA VAL A 11 7.14 5.34 15.61
C VAL A 11 5.88 4.59 15.19
N MET A 12 5.96 3.79 14.12
CA MET A 12 4.85 2.97 13.66
C MET A 12 5.36 1.67 13.00
N ILE A 13 4.66 0.57 13.25
CA ILE A 13 5.03 -0.77 12.73
C ILE A 13 3.78 -1.48 12.22
N SER A 14 3.83 -1.99 10.98
CA SER A 14 2.79 -2.82 10.41
C SER A 14 3.18 -4.31 10.38
N ALA A 15 2.17 -5.18 10.45
CA ALA A 15 2.32 -6.62 10.36
C ALA A 15 2.23 -7.13 8.91
N ARG A 16 2.66 -8.37 8.70
CA ARG A 16 2.53 -9.09 7.43
C ARG A 16 1.09 -9.54 7.20
N GLN A 17 0.52 -9.14 6.06
CA GLN A 17 -0.76 -9.68 5.61
C GLN A 17 -0.56 -10.94 4.79
N LEU A 18 -1.23 -12.00 5.19
CA LEU A 18 -1.34 -13.25 4.44
C LEU A 18 -2.70 -13.33 3.75
N PRO A 19 -2.80 -13.96 2.59
CA PRO A 19 -4.08 -14.14 1.92
C PRO A 19 -5.01 -15.03 2.75
N ARG A 20 -6.29 -14.69 2.80
CA ARG A 20 -7.32 -15.55 3.36
C ARG A 20 -7.46 -16.84 2.53
N ARG A 21 -8.05 -17.87 3.10
CA ARG A 21 -8.23 -19.18 2.42
C ARG A 21 -9.07 -19.10 1.15
N ASP A 22 -10.00 -18.14 1.11
CA ASP A 22 -10.92 -17.86 -0.01
C ASP A 22 -10.37 -16.83 -1.01
N ALA A 23 -9.12 -16.38 -0.83
CA ALA A 23 -8.51 -15.42 -1.74
C ALA A 23 -8.38 -15.98 -3.16
N LYS A 24 -8.74 -15.18 -4.16
CA LYS A 24 -8.45 -15.50 -5.55
C LYS A 24 -6.94 -15.66 -5.77
N PRO A 25 -6.49 -16.50 -6.73
CA PRO A 25 -5.06 -16.74 -6.93
C PRO A 25 -4.23 -15.49 -7.21
N ASP A 26 -4.76 -14.55 -7.98
CA ASP A 26 -4.13 -13.27 -8.27
C ASP A 26 -4.05 -12.37 -7.02
N GLU A 27 -5.12 -12.31 -6.20
CA GLU A 27 -5.12 -11.56 -4.93
C GLU A 27 -4.10 -12.15 -3.92
N ALA A 28 -3.97 -13.47 -3.85
CA ALA A 28 -2.97 -14.12 -3.02
C ALA A 28 -1.54 -13.69 -3.42
N LEU A 29 -1.28 -13.56 -4.73
CA LEU A 29 0.00 -13.10 -5.25
C LEU A 29 0.23 -11.60 -5.03
N VAL A 30 -0.83 -10.78 -5.02
CA VAL A 30 -0.75 -9.37 -4.59
C VAL A 30 -0.25 -9.28 -3.14
N ARG A 31 -0.75 -10.13 -2.23
CA ARG A 31 -0.26 -10.18 -0.84
C ARG A 31 1.20 -10.60 -0.78
N GLU A 32 1.59 -11.63 -1.51
CA GLU A 32 2.98 -12.08 -1.57
C GLU A 32 3.93 -10.99 -2.06
N PHE A 33 3.54 -10.23 -3.08
CA PHE A 33 4.34 -9.15 -3.65
C PHE A 33 4.51 -7.98 -2.69
N ASN A 34 3.44 -7.59 -1.98
CA ASN A 34 3.45 -6.40 -1.13
C ASN A 34 3.94 -6.67 0.29
N TYR A 35 3.83 -7.91 0.78
CA TYR A 35 4.15 -8.30 2.15
C TYR A 35 5.21 -9.41 2.18
N PRO A 36 6.49 -9.07 1.96
CA PRO A 36 7.59 -10.03 1.89
C PRO A 36 7.80 -10.76 3.23
N ALA A 37 8.53 -11.89 3.17
CA ALA A 37 8.84 -12.70 4.36
C ALA A 37 9.89 -12.06 5.29
N GLY A 38 10.68 -11.11 4.78
CA GLY A 38 11.67 -10.36 5.57
C GLY A 38 11.11 -9.06 6.11
N GLY A 39 11.34 -8.78 7.40
CA GLY A 39 11.03 -7.48 8.01
C GLY A 39 12.01 -6.39 7.57
N PHE A 40 11.61 -5.15 7.71
CA PHE A 40 12.46 -3.99 7.42
C PHE A 40 12.07 -2.77 8.26
N VAL A 41 12.99 -1.83 8.33
CA VAL A 41 12.74 -0.46 8.81
C VAL A 41 13.05 0.49 7.65
N ARG A 42 12.26 1.53 7.49
CA ARG A 42 12.43 2.57 6.47
C ARG A 42 12.55 3.94 7.11
N SER A 43 13.31 4.79 6.46
CA SER A 43 13.52 6.18 6.81
C SER A 43 13.31 7.07 5.58
N LYS A 44 13.42 8.39 5.73
CA LYS A 44 13.31 9.34 4.61
C LYS A 44 14.40 9.14 3.55
N GLU A 45 15.56 8.62 3.93
CA GLU A 45 16.68 8.32 3.03
C GLU A 45 16.35 7.21 2.03
N ASP A 46 15.35 6.39 2.33
CA ASP A 46 14.87 5.34 1.42
C ASP A 46 13.96 5.86 0.30
N ILE A 47 13.41 7.07 0.43
CA ILE A 47 12.42 7.63 -0.52
C ILE A 47 12.98 7.69 -1.96
N PRO A 48 14.19 8.19 -2.22
CA PRO A 48 14.71 8.25 -3.60
C PRO A 48 14.85 6.88 -4.26
N ARG A 49 15.16 5.85 -3.48
CA ARG A 49 15.35 4.47 -3.96
C ARG A 49 14.04 3.70 -4.09
N LEU A 50 13.12 3.87 -3.16
CA LEU A 50 11.89 3.08 -3.07
C LEU A 50 10.67 3.75 -3.71
N GLY A 51 10.73 5.08 -3.94
CA GLY A 51 9.57 5.83 -4.43
C GLY A 51 8.35 5.67 -3.52
N ILE A 52 7.20 5.40 -4.12
CA ILE A 52 5.94 5.22 -3.38
C ILE A 52 6.00 4.10 -2.32
N LYS A 53 6.84 3.09 -2.51
CA LYS A 53 7.01 2.01 -1.54
C LYS A 53 7.63 2.47 -0.22
N ALA A 54 8.34 3.58 -0.18
CA ALA A 54 8.85 4.13 1.06
C ALA A 54 7.72 4.41 2.06
N TYR A 55 6.57 4.86 1.55
CA TYR A 55 5.39 5.22 2.34
C TYR A 55 4.39 4.09 2.54
N PHE A 56 4.67 2.89 1.97
CA PHE A 56 3.75 1.77 2.07
C PHE A 56 3.65 1.28 3.50
N PHE A 57 2.45 1.39 4.05
CA PHE A 57 2.06 0.98 5.39
C PHE A 57 0.65 0.38 5.35
N SER A 58 0.19 -0.29 6.40
CA SER A 58 -1.17 -0.79 6.47
C SER A 58 -1.65 -0.92 7.90
N ASP A 59 -2.81 -0.35 8.18
CA ASP A 59 -3.49 -0.35 9.46
C ASP A 59 -4.26 -1.63 9.78
N VAL A 60 -4.33 -2.58 8.86
CA VAL A 60 -5.02 -3.86 9.10
C VAL A 60 -4.52 -4.56 10.36
N CYS A 61 -3.23 -4.44 10.63
CA CYS A 61 -2.61 -4.85 11.90
C CYS A 61 -1.34 -4.01 12.09
N SER A 62 -1.43 -3.02 12.95
CA SER A 62 -0.37 -2.03 13.16
C SER A 62 -0.27 -1.63 14.62
N ALA A 63 0.83 -0.99 14.97
CA ALA A 63 1.05 -0.36 16.26
C ALA A 63 1.77 0.97 16.07
N TYR A 64 1.47 1.92 16.92
CA TYR A 64 2.01 3.28 16.90
C TYR A 64 2.54 3.64 18.29
N ARG A 65 3.59 4.45 18.36
CA ARG A 65 3.92 5.15 19.61
C ARG A 65 2.81 6.16 19.90
N ARG A 66 2.33 6.16 21.13
CA ARG A 66 1.21 7.02 21.53
C ARG A 66 1.57 8.51 21.42
N ASP A 67 2.73 8.88 21.95
CA ASP A 67 3.27 10.23 21.92
C ASP A 67 3.35 10.76 20.49
N PHE A 68 3.99 10.01 19.58
CA PHE A 68 4.02 10.35 18.15
C PHE A 68 2.61 10.52 17.57
N PHE A 69 1.68 9.58 17.85
CA PHE A 69 0.34 9.60 17.30
C PHE A 69 -0.47 10.82 17.77
N GLU A 70 -0.32 11.20 19.04
CA GLU A 70 -0.95 12.40 19.62
C GLU A 70 -0.32 13.68 19.08
N ASP A 71 1.01 13.76 19.02
CA ASP A 71 1.76 14.93 18.54
C ASP A 71 1.48 15.26 17.07
N ILE A 72 1.30 14.22 16.22
CA ILE A 72 1.00 14.43 14.80
C ILE A 72 -0.50 14.70 14.53
N GLY A 73 -1.33 14.68 15.58
CA GLY A 73 -2.76 14.95 15.53
C GLY A 73 -3.62 13.76 15.09
N GLY A 74 -3.10 12.53 15.14
CA GLY A 74 -3.80 11.31 14.76
C GLY A 74 -3.99 11.15 13.27
N PHE A 75 -4.98 10.36 12.88
CA PHE A 75 -5.35 10.19 11.48
C PHE A 75 -6.07 11.41 10.89
N GLU A 76 -5.72 11.75 9.67
CA GLU A 76 -6.41 12.79 8.91
C GLU A 76 -7.91 12.48 8.76
N SER A 77 -8.76 13.46 9.05
CA SER A 77 -10.21 13.33 8.96
C SER A 77 -10.84 14.64 8.45
N PRO A 78 -11.75 14.57 7.47
CA PRO A 78 -12.29 13.36 6.81
C PRO A 78 -11.35 12.83 5.71
N LEU A 79 -11.09 11.53 5.69
CA LEU A 79 -10.32 10.87 4.66
C LEU A 79 -11.00 9.54 4.26
N LEU A 80 -11.10 9.26 2.95
CA LEU A 80 -11.78 8.06 2.45
C LEU A 80 -10.90 6.82 2.40
N THR A 81 -9.57 7.00 2.31
CA THR A 81 -8.61 5.90 2.12
C THR A 81 -7.17 6.39 2.29
N ASN A 82 -6.25 5.48 2.57
CA ASN A 82 -4.81 5.71 2.66
C ASN A 82 -4.38 6.64 3.81
N GLU A 83 -5.15 6.70 4.89
CA GLU A 83 -4.81 7.38 6.14
C GLU A 83 -3.49 6.88 6.73
N ASP A 84 -3.25 5.58 6.62
CA ASP A 84 -2.03 4.89 7.02
C ASP A 84 -0.80 5.33 6.21
N MET A 85 -0.95 5.46 4.90
CA MET A 85 0.11 5.95 4.01
C MET A 85 0.44 7.43 4.27
N LEU A 86 -0.58 8.26 4.51
CA LEU A 86 -0.38 9.68 4.82
C LEU A 86 0.37 9.85 6.14
N MET A 87 -0.01 9.09 7.16
CA MET A 87 0.68 9.09 8.44
C MET A 87 2.13 8.62 8.30
N ALA A 88 2.38 7.57 7.51
CA ALA A 88 3.75 7.11 7.20
C ALA A 88 4.57 8.21 6.49
N ALA A 89 3.98 8.95 5.57
CA ALA A 89 4.65 10.06 4.90
C ALA A 89 5.00 11.17 5.88
N ARG A 90 4.09 11.54 6.78
CA ARG A 90 4.31 12.54 7.81
C ARG A 90 5.40 12.10 8.80
N ALA A 91 5.38 10.83 9.24
CA ALA A 91 6.41 10.26 10.10
C ALA A 91 7.82 10.37 9.47
N LEU A 92 7.97 9.91 8.22
CA LEU A 92 9.25 9.97 7.50
C LEU A 92 9.73 11.41 7.30
N ARG A 93 8.84 12.35 6.99
CA ARG A 93 9.18 13.78 6.83
C ARG A 93 9.61 14.43 8.14
N ALA A 94 9.04 14.02 9.25
CA ALA A 94 9.43 14.46 10.59
C ALA A 94 10.77 13.84 11.06
N GLY A 95 11.37 12.94 10.26
CA GLY A 95 12.65 12.30 10.55
C GLY A 95 12.54 10.99 11.31
N TYR A 96 11.33 10.52 11.58
CA TYR A 96 11.10 9.22 12.20
C TYR A 96 11.27 8.06 11.21
N LYS A 97 11.27 6.85 11.74
CA LYS A 97 11.33 5.60 10.97
C LYS A 97 10.03 4.82 11.10
N ILE A 98 9.72 4.05 10.06
CA ILE A 98 8.57 3.14 10.05
C ILE A 98 9.02 1.70 9.88
N GLY A 99 8.37 0.77 10.57
CA GLY A 99 8.74 -0.64 10.60
C GLY A 99 7.73 -1.54 9.90
N TYR A 100 8.22 -2.66 9.42
CA TYR A 100 7.43 -3.79 8.95
C TYR A 100 7.90 -5.06 9.66
N CYS A 101 7.00 -5.70 10.39
CA CYS A 101 7.28 -6.92 11.16
C CYS A 101 6.71 -8.15 10.44
N ALA A 102 7.56 -8.86 9.70
CA ALA A 102 7.13 -10.02 8.92
C ALA A 102 6.74 -11.24 9.78
N THR A 103 7.20 -11.32 11.03
CA THR A 103 6.85 -12.40 11.96
C THR A 103 5.50 -12.19 12.64
N ALA A 104 5.00 -10.96 12.73
CA ALA A 104 3.62 -10.67 13.10
C ALA A 104 2.75 -10.83 11.86
N GLN A 105 1.76 -11.71 11.91
CA GLN A 105 0.98 -12.11 10.74
C GLN A 105 -0.52 -11.96 10.99
N VAL A 106 -1.25 -11.54 9.94
CA VAL A 106 -2.71 -11.46 9.93
C VAL A 106 -3.26 -11.93 8.59
N TYR A 107 -4.37 -12.66 8.61
CA TYR A 107 -5.07 -13.06 7.39
C TYR A 107 -5.98 -11.93 6.92
N HIS A 108 -5.62 -11.33 5.78
CA HIS A 108 -6.38 -10.25 5.18
C HIS A 108 -6.25 -10.24 3.66
N SER A 109 -7.38 -10.26 2.96
CA SER A 109 -7.46 -10.09 1.51
C SER A 109 -8.88 -9.71 1.10
N HIS A 110 -9.03 -9.20 -0.11
CA HIS A 110 -10.31 -8.77 -0.67
C HIS A 110 -10.49 -9.33 -2.07
N ASN A 111 -11.56 -10.09 -2.28
CA ASN A 111 -11.97 -10.55 -3.61
C ASN A 111 -12.84 -9.49 -4.30
N TYR A 112 -12.29 -8.31 -4.56
CA TYR A 112 -13.03 -7.23 -5.20
C TYR A 112 -13.54 -7.62 -6.60
N THR A 113 -14.69 -7.08 -6.97
CA THR A 113 -15.18 -7.03 -8.35
C THR A 113 -14.44 -5.94 -9.12
N PHE A 114 -14.47 -5.99 -10.45
CA PHE A 114 -13.84 -4.95 -11.30
C PHE A 114 -14.42 -3.56 -11.00
N LYS A 115 -15.72 -3.44 -10.72
CA LYS A 115 -16.36 -2.18 -10.33
C LYS A 115 -15.81 -1.64 -9.00
N GLN A 116 -15.62 -2.52 -8.01
CA GLN A 116 -15.03 -2.13 -6.72
C GLN A 116 -13.56 -1.75 -6.88
N GLN A 117 -12.79 -2.47 -7.71
CA GLN A 117 -11.40 -2.11 -8.05
C GLN A 117 -11.30 -0.75 -8.74
N TYR A 118 -12.18 -0.48 -9.71
CA TYR A 118 -12.25 0.82 -10.36
C TYR A 118 -12.51 1.93 -9.35
N LYS A 119 -13.57 1.80 -8.52
CA LYS A 119 -13.94 2.80 -7.52
C LYS A 119 -12.82 3.05 -6.53
N ARG A 120 -12.26 1.98 -5.95
CA ARG A 120 -11.15 2.09 -5.00
C ARG A 120 -9.94 2.81 -5.61
N ASN A 121 -9.57 2.49 -6.83
CA ASN A 121 -8.42 3.13 -7.49
C ASN A 121 -8.73 4.57 -7.95
N PHE A 122 -9.99 4.90 -8.17
CA PHE A 122 -10.43 6.29 -8.34
C PHE A 122 -10.17 7.08 -7.05
N ASP A 123 -10.65 6.57 -5.89
CA ASP A 123 -10.49 7.22 -4.59
C ASP A 123 -8.99 7.36 -4.21
N VAL A 124 -8.18 6.31 -4.42
CA VAL A 124 -6.72 6.35 -4.24
C VAL A 124 -6.07 7.42 -5.12
N ALA A 125 -6.51 7.58 -6.36
CA ALA A 125 -5.95 8.58 -7.26
C ALA A 125 -6.31 10.02 -6.83
N VAL A 126 -7.53 10.23 -6.34
CA VAL A 126 -7.94 11.51 -5.73
C VAL A 126 -7.09 11.82 -4.51
N PHE A 127 -6.87 10.85 -3.64
CA PHE A 127 -5.98 10.97 -2.48
C PHE A 127 -4.55 11.36 -2.91
N MET A 128 -3.96 10.63 -3.85
CA MET A 128 -2.60 10.90 -4.32
C MET A 128 -2.42 12.30 -4.94
N GLU A 129 -3.41 12.80 -5.66
CA GLU A 129 -3.37 14.18 -6.20
C GLU A 129 -3.60 15.22 -5.11
N THR A 130 -4.37 14.90 -4.05
CA THR A 130 -4.61 15.81 -2.91
C THR A 130 -3.35 15.99 -2.06
N TYR A 131 -2.66 14.88 -1.76
CA TYR A 131 -1.50 14.88 -0.86
C TYR A 131 -0.16 14.73 -1.59
N LYS A 132 -0.09 15.09 -2.88
CA LYS A 132 1.11 14.97 -3.72
C LYS A 132 2.34 15.69 -3.15
N ASP A 133 2.14 16.77 -2.41
CA ASP A 133 3.23 17.55 -1.80
C ASP A 133 3.74 16.91 -0.49
N GLU A 134 2.93 16.06 0.13
CA GLU A 134 3.33 15.26 1.29
C GLU A 134 3.92 13.91 0.86
N ILE A 135 3.35 13.27 -0.18
CA ILE A 135 3.80 11.98 -0.71
C ILE A 135 4.61 12.23 -1.99
N LYS A 136 5.82 12.77 -1.81
CA LYS A 136 6.72 13.04 -2.94
C LYS A 136 7.35 11.74 -3.44
N CYS A 137 6.96 11.31 -4.64
CA CYS A 137 7.58 10.17 -5.32
C CYS A 137 7.51 10.33 -6.84
N ASP A 138 8.58 9.98 -7.51
CA ASP A 138 8.67 9.97 -8.97
C ASP A 138 7.95 8.72 -9.52
N GLY A 139 6.65 8.87 -9.76
CA GLY A 139 5.83 7.90 -10.48
C GLY A 139 5.45 6.63 -9.69
N THR A 140 4.18 6.28 -9.76
CA THR A 140 3.63 5.04 -9.18
C THR A 140 3.46 3.93 -10.21
N THR A 141 3.55 4.27 -11.51
CA THR A 141 3.22 3.37 -12.63
C THR A 141 4.20 2.20 -12.74
N GLY A 142 5.49 2.44 -12.53
CA GLY A 142 6.52 1.40 -12.63
C GLY A 142 6.31 0.26 -11.63
N GLU A 143 5.91 0.57 -10.40
CA GLU A 143 5.67 -0.44 -9.37
C GLU A 143 4.42 -1.28 -9.66
N GLY A 144 3.35 -0.65 -10.19
CA GLY A 144 2.16 -1.36 -10.65
C GLY A 144 2.47 -2.36 -11.76
N ILE A 145 3.28 -1.96 -12.76
CA ILE A 145 3.71 -2.86 -13.85
C ILE A 145 4.54 -4.03 -13.30
N ARG A 146 5.50 -3.77 -12.40
CA ARG A 146 6.31 -4.83 -11.77
C ARG A 146 5.46 -5.86 -11.05
N MET A 147 4.43 -5.39 -10.32
CA MET A 147 3.48 -6.26 -9.62
C MET A 147 2.70 -7.13 -10.61
N VAL A 148 2.15 -6.56 -11.67
CA VAL A 148 1.40 -7.32 -12.69
C VAL A 148 2.29 -8.36 -13.34
N LEU A 149 3.49 -8.02 -13.77
CA LEU A 149 4.44 -8.96 -14.38
C LEU A 149 4.82 -10.10 -13.42
N PHE A 150 5.00 -9.79 -12.13
CA PHE A 150 5.26 -10.80 -11.11
C PHE A 150 4.09 -11.80 -10.99
N ILE A 151 2.85 -11.29 -10.92
CA ILE A 151 1.65 -12.10 -10.78
C ILE A 151 1.45 -12.96 -12.03
N GLU A 152 1.50 -12.38 -13.21
CA GLU A 152 1.34 -13.08 -14.49
C GLU A 152 2.36 -14.21 -14.66
N LYS A 153 3.64 -13.92 -14.38
CA LYS A 153 4.71 -14.93 -14.45
C LYS A 153 4.42 -16.13 -13.53
N LYS A 154 3.91 -15.89 -12.31
CA LYS A 154 3.59 -16.96 -11.37
C LYS A 154 2.34 -17.74 -11.76
N LEU A 155 1.28 -17.06 -12.21
CA LEU A 155 0.05 -17.71 -12.64
C LEU A 155 0.27 -18.60 -13.87
N LEU A 156 1.00 -18.10 -14.86
CA LEU A 156 1.33 -18.88 -16.08
C LEU A 156 2.19 -20.10 -15.76
N LYS A 157 3.18 -19.98 -14.85
CA LYS A 157 3.98 -21.11 -14.39
C LYS A 157 3.16 -22.18 -13.66
N GLN A 158 2.03 -21.80 -13.06
CA GLN A 158 1.10 -22.69 -12.37
C GLN A 158 -0.04 -23.17 -13.28
N PHE A 159 0.00 -22.85 -14.58
CA PHE A 159 -1.06 -23.15 -15.56
C PHE A 159 -2.44 -22.59 -15.18
N LYS A 160 -2.50 -21.53 -14.36
CA LYS A 160 -3.74 -20.85 -13.93
C LYS A 160 -4.17 -19.79 -14.92
N ILE A 161 -4.44 -20.19 -16.15
CA ILE A 161 -4.74 -19.26 -17.27
C ILE A 161 -5.96 -18.37 -16.99
N GLY A 162 -7.04 -18.93 -16.42
CA GLY A 162 -8.23 -18.15 -16.06
C GLY A 162 -7.94 -17.04 -15.03
N ALA A 163 -7.05 -17.30 -14.06
CA ALA A 163 -6.61 -16.30 -13.09
C ALA A 163 -5.69 -15.23 -13.73
N ALA A 164 -4.84 -15.60 -14.68
CA ALA A 164 -4.04 -14.66 -15.45
C ALA A 164 -4.93 -13.71 -16.26
N VAL A 165 -5.91 -14.22 -16.98
CA VAL A 165 -6.90 -13.39 -17.70
C VAL A 165 -7.66 -12.47 -16.72
N HIS A 166 -8.09 -12.99 -15.56
CA HIS A 166 -8.73 -12.17 -14.53
C HIS A 166 -7.81 -11.04 -14.05
N CYS A 167 -6.51 -11.31 -13.81
CA CYS A 167 -5.52 -10.31 -13.37
C CYS A 167 -5.37 -9.17 -14.39
N ILE A 168 -5.42 -9.45 -15.70
CA ILE A 168 -5.38 -8.43 -16.74
C ILE A 168 -6.59 -7.49 -16.65
N PHE A 169 -7.82 -8.04 -16.55
CA PHE A 169 -9.03 -7.22 -16.43
C PHE A 169 -9.08 -6.44 -15.12
N ASP A 170 -8.64 -7.05 -14.02
CA ASP A 170 -8.53 -6.38 -12.72
C ASP A 170 -7.54 -5.20 -12.78
N SER A 171 -6.40 -5.41 -13.42
CA SER A 171 -5.38 -4.37 -13.64
C SER A 171 -5.90 -3.25 -14.55
N ALA A 172 -6.67 -3.58 -15.59
CA ALA A 172 -7.31 -2.59 -16.45
C ALA A 172 -8.34 -1.74 -15.66
N ALA A 173 -9.15 -2.37 -14.81
CA ALA A 173 -10.10 -1.65 -13.95
C ALA A 173 -9.38 -0.69 -12.99
N LYS A 174 -8.28 -1.14 -12.37
CA LYS A 174 -7.42 -0.30 -11.51
C LYS A 174 -6.85 0.89 -12.27
N PHE A 175 -6.29 0.66 -13.45
CA PHE A 175 -5.72 1.71 -14.30
C PHE A 175 -6.75 2.76 -14.72
N LEU A 176 -7.92 2.31 -15.18
CA LEU A 176 -9.00 3.20 -15.59
C LEU A 176 -9.54 4.03 -14.43
N GLY A 177 -9.72 3.41 -13.25
CA GLY A 177 -10.12 4.10 -12.04
C GLY A 177 -9.11 5.17 -11.63
N ASN A 178 -7.82 4.82 -11.62
CA ASN A 178 -6.76 5.76 -11.29
C ASN A 178 -6.71 6.95 -12.27
N ARG A 179 -6.78 6.70 -13.57
CA ARG A 179 -6.82 7.76 -14.59
C ARG A 179 -8.02 8.68 -14.42
N ALA A 180 -9.19 8.12 -14.15
CA ALA A 180 -10.42 8.89 -13.93
C ALA A 180 -10.34 9.76 -12.66
N GLY A 181 -9.84 9.21 -11.55
CA GLY A 181 -9.67 9.95 -10.28
C GLY A 181 -8.71 11.12 -10.41
N ARG A 182 -7.55 10.93 -11.06
CA ARG A 182 -6.61 12.02 -11.35
C ARG A 182 -7.25 13.13 -12.18
N LYS A 183 -7.96 12.74 -13.24
CA LYS A 183 -8.64 13.73 -14.11
C LYS A 183 -9.71 14.49 -13.36
N TRP A 184 -10.49 13.81 -12.52
CA TRP A 184 -11.54 14.44 -11.70
C TRP A 184 -10.94 15.44 -10.71
N LYS A 185 -9.92 15.04 -9.95
CA LYS A 185 -9.29 15.92 -8.95
C LYS A 185 -8.70 17.19 -9.59
N ARG A 186 -7.99 17.06 -10.73
CA ARG A 186 -7.41 18.23 -11.44
C ARG A 186 -8.44 19.20 -12.00
N LYS A 187 -9.69 18.76 -12.20
CA LYS A 187 -10.79 19.62 -12.65
C LYS A 187 -11.52 20.33 -11.50
N ASN A 188 -11.40 19.78 -10.27
CA ASN A 188 -12.12 20.24 -9.07
C ASN A 188 -11.15 20.70 -7.95
N ALA A 189 -9.90 20.98 -8.29
CA ALA A 189 -8.88 21.52 -7.39
C ALA A 189 -8.94 23.04 -7.34
#